data_bd2cb4fdcbd8e69de4a741b5b0f488e7
#
_entry.id   bd2cb4fdcbd8e69de4a741b5b0f488e7
#
_cell.length_a   1.000
_cell.length_b   1.000
_cell.length_c   1.000
_cell.angle_alpha   90.00
_cell.angle_beta   90.00
_cell.angle_gamma   90.00
#
_symmetry.space_group_name_H-M   'P 1'
#
loop_
_entity.id
_entity.type
_entity.pdbx_description
1 polymer ?
#
loop_
_entity_poly.entity_id
_entity_poly.type
_entity_poly.pdbx_seq_one_letter_code
_entity_poly.pdbx_strand_id
1 'polypeptide(L)'
;MIFLKIIRKHIFIHIMNFDYDPTVMWQILTWCVFCSLAILSNAKKQSMELPPDFLVGAATAAYQVEGGWNEDGKGESIWDHLVHTQPDSINDKTNGDVACDSYHKYKEDVKLLKDIGFQVYRFSISWTRILPQGDTNIVNQNGIDYYRNLINELRANNIIPMVTMYHWDLPQKLQELGGWTNPIIADYFEAYARVLYKNFGDQVKWWITINEPLEVVSGYSEKRYAPFLDLYGIGDYLAGHTLLRAHAKAYRLYDNEFRAKQNGELALSLKNHGWFAHPIFSVVGDYPPIMRQRIDANSAKEDRARSRLPRFTEEEKEQLKGSADFFGLNHYSSRKAYSGEIGPSPSLERDSGVIKTIDIHWETGALPWLKVVPEGLRGILNWIRTSYNNVPVFITENGYCDLGQLADDDRVHYYESYIGAMLKAIKEDKCNVIGYCAWSLVDNFEWLDGYRPRFGVVHIDFNDTERKRTPKKSAEFFKKLINDRKLICK
;
A
#
# COMPACT_ATOMS: atom_id res chain seq x y z
N MET A 1 -34.60 1.89 0.75
CA MET A 1 -35.37 2.81 -0.14
C MET A 1 -36.43 2.10 -1.00
N ILE A 2 -36.15 0.93 -1.57
CA ILE A 2 -37.14 0.15 -2.37
C ILE A 2 -38.32 -0.37 -1.51
N PHE A 3 -38.06 -0.86 -0.30
CA PHE A 3 -39.09 -1.35 0.63
C PHE A 3 -40.06 -0.24 1.10
N LEU A 4 -39.58 0.96 1.32
CA LEU A 4 -40.39 2.14 1.65
C LEU A 4 -41.28 2.61 0.47
N LYS A 5 -40.82 2.45 -0.77
CA LYS A 5 -41.63 2.74 -1.98
C LYS A 5 -42.78 1.72 -2.17
N ILE A 6 -42.52 0.45 -1.82
CA ILE A 6 -43.52 -0.63 -1.92
C ILE A 6 -44.60 -0.45 -0.83
N ILE A 7 -44.19 -0.19 0.41
CA ILE A 7 -45.12 0.08 1.53
C ILE A 7 -45.95 1.34 1.24
N ARG A 8 -45.35 2.42 0.74
CA ARG A 8 -46.07 3.64 0.38
C ARG A 8 -47.12 3.41 -0.72
N LYS A 9 -46.80 2.56 -1.70
CA LYS A 9 -47.73 2.27 -2.82
C LYS A 9 -48.88 1.36 -2.40
N HIS A 10 -48.69 0.42 -1.49
CA HIS A 10 -49.73 -0.48 -1.01
C HIS A 10 -50.66 0.15 0.07
N ILE A 11 -50.07 0.95 0.95
CA ILE A 11 -50.88 1.68 1.97
C ILE A 11 -51.70 2.77 1.28
N PHE A 12 -51.19 3.49 0.28
CA PHE A 12 -51.93 4.53 -0.43
C PHE A 12 -53.11 3.97 -1.26
N ILE A 13 -53.00 2.77 -1.82
CA ILE A 13 -54.04 2.12 -2.62
C ILE A 13 -55.15 1.56 -1.73
N HIS A 14 -54.84 1.15 -0.48
CA HIS A 14 -55.87 0.63 0.44
C HIS A 14 -56.66 1.73 1.19
N ILE A 15 -56.05 2.90 1.40
CA ILE A 15 -56.71 4.03 2.11
C ILE A 15 -57.71 4.78 1.21
N MET A 16 -57.62 4.69 -0.12
CA MET A 16 -58.49 5.41 -1.05
C MET A 16 -59.85 4.75 -1.29
N ASN A 17 -60.12 3.56 -0.70
CA ASN A 17 -61.35 2.81 -0.96
C ASN A 17 -62.30 2.68 0.25
N PHE A 18 -62.05 3.44 1.33
CA PHE A 18 -62.97 3.43 2.50
C PHE A 18 -63.19 4.85 3.02
N ASP A 19 -64.46 5.20 3.27
CA ASP A 19 -64.86 6.43 3.96
C ASP A 19 -64.46 6.31 5.45
N TYR A 20 -63.24 6.73 5.79
CA TYR A 20 -62.78 6.82 7.18
C TYR A 20 -63.01 8.25 7.73
N ASP A 21 -63.41 8.31 8.99
CA ASP A 21 -63.41 9.54 9.76
C ASP A 21 -62.01 10.21 9.74
N PRO A 22 -61.95 11.50 9.37
CA PRO A 22 -60.67 12.23 9.30
C PRO A 22 -59.82 12.16 10.59
N THR A 23 -60.45 12.00 11.74
CA THR A 23 -59.80 11.87 13.05
C THR A 23 -59.05 10.54 13.18
N VAL A 24 -59.59 9.45 12.66
CA VAL A 24 -58.98 8.11 12.67
C VAL A 24 -57.76 8.09 11.69
N MET A 25 -57.89 8.77 10.56
CA MET A 25 -56.80 8.87 9.58
C MET A 25 -55.59 9.66 10.14
N TRP A 26 -55.86 10.74 10.88
CA TRP A 26 -54.83 11.50 11.57
C TRP A 26 -54.13 10.69 12.68
N GLN A 27 -54.85 9.88 13.41
CA GLN A 27 -54.27 8.99 14.44
C GLN A 27 -53.40 7.91 13.82
N ILE A 28 -53.80 7.28 12.71
CA ILE A 28 -53.00 6.28 12.00
C ILE A 28 -51.72 6.91 11.41
N LEU A 29 -51.83 8.08 10.79
CA LEU A 29 -50.65 8.80 10.26
C LEU A 29 -49.69 9.20 11.38
N THR A 30 -50.22 9.68 12.51
CA THR A 30 -49.40 10.05 13.68
C THR A 30 -48.69 8.80 14.26
N TRP A 31 -49.39 7.67 14.36
CA TRP A 31 -48.83 6.40 14.81
C TRP A 31 -47.77 5.86 13.84
N CYS A 32 -48.01 5.94 12.53
CA CYS A 32 -47.02 5.55 11.51
C CYS A 32 -45.77 6.44 11.54
N VAL A 33 -45.92 7.74 11.78
CA VAL A 33 -44.78 8.67 11.96
C VAL A 33 -44.04 8.38 13.26
N PHE A 34 -44.76 8.14 14.37
CA PHE A 34 -44.16 7.75 15.65
C PHE A 34 -43.42 6.40 15.56
N CYS A 35 -44.03 5.39 14.93
CA CYS A 35 -43.37 4.10 14.69
C CYS A 35 -42.16 4.23 13.77
N SER A 36 -42.23 5.07 12.72
CA SER A 36 -41.10 5.35 11.84
C SER A 36 -39.97 6.08 12.58
N LEU A 37 -40.28 7.04 13.42
CA LEU A 37 -39.33 7.75 14.28
C LEU A 37 -38.74 6.84 15.36
N ALA A 38 -39.53 5.96 15.96
CA ALA A 38 -39.07 4.96 16.93
C ALA A 38 -38.17 3.89 16.29
N ILE A 39 -38.46 3.49 15.04
CA ILE A 39 -37.58 2.57 14.27
C ILE A 39 -36.30 3.27 13.90
N LEU A 40 -36.35 4.55 13.52
CA LEU A 40 -35.14 5.35 13.22
C LEU A 40 -34.30 5.66 14.48
N SER A 41 -34.95 5.87 15.65
CA SER A 41 -34.24 6.11 16.92
C SER A 41 -33.66 4.83 17.55
N ASN A 42 -34.16 3.65 17.21
CA ASN A 42 -33.70 2.35 17.67
C ASN A 42 -32.75 1.63 16.68
N ALA A 43 -32.35 2.24 15.59
CA ALA A 43 -31.25 1.75 14.82
C ALA A 43 -30.00 1.83 15.72
N LYS A 44 -29.75 0.80 16.54
CA LYS A 44 -28.49 0.64 17.27
C LYS A 44 -27.39 0.83 16.25
N LYS A 45 -26.60 1.92 16.38
CA LYS A 45 -25.38 2.08 15.61
C LYS A 45 -24.58 0.80 15.76
N GLN A 46 -24.46 0.04 14.69
CA GLN A 46 -23.74 -1.22 14.71
C GLN A 46 -22.26 -0.88 14.92
N SER A 47 -21.70 -1.29 16.04
CA SER A 47 -20.27 -1.17 16.30
C SER A 47 -19.55 -2.47 15.96
N MET A 48 -18.39 -2.35 15.36
CA MET A 48 -17.50 -3.48 15.09
C MET A 48 -16.19 -3.26 15.86
N GLU A 49 -15.82 -4.25 16.68
CA GLU A 49 -14.60 -4.18 17.51
C GLU A 49 -13.38 -4.62 16.72
N LEU A 50 -12.27 -3.94 16.96
CA LEU A 50 -10.93 -4.42 16.55
C LEU A 50 -10.54 -5.63 17.40
N PRO A 51 -9.88 -6.66 16.81
CA PRO A 51 -9.32 -7.76 17.61
C PRO A 51 -8.39 -7.24 18.72
N PRO A 52 -8.26 -7.93 19.87
CA PRO A 52 -7.50 -7.44 21.03
C PRO A 52 -6.07 -7.00 20.70
N ASP A 53 -5.34 -7.80 19.93
CA ASP A 53 -3.93 -7.57 19.58
C ASP A 53 -3.75 -6.89 18.20
N PHE A 54 -4.84 -6.38 17.62
CA PHE A 54 -4.81 -5.75 16.30
C PHE A 54 -4.05 -4.43 16.33
N LEU A 55 -3.03 -4.31 15.47
CA LEU A 55 -2.16 -3.14 15.37
C LEU A 55 -2.72 -2.12 14.37
N VAL A 56 -2.77 -0.85 14.78
CA VAL A 56 -3.16 0.28 13.92
C VAL A 56 -2.00 1.24 13.82
N GLY A 57 -1.61 1.58 12.60
CA GLY A 57 -0.48 2.45 12.32
C GLY A 57 -0.69 3.38 11.13
N ALA A 58 0.37 4.09 10.78
CA ALA A 58 0.47 4.88 9.56
C ALA A 58 1.78 4.57 8.83
N ALA A 59 1.82 4.91 7.54
CA ALA A 59 2.96 4.62 6.68
C ALA A 59 3.47 5.87 5.94
N THR A 60 4.76 5.84 5.56
CA THR A 60 5.41 6.79 4.64
C THR A 60 6.50 6.07 3.84
N ALA A 61 7.04 6.74 2.81
CA ALA A 61 8.23 6.30 2.07
C ALA A 61 9.32 7.38 2.08
N ALA A 62 10.58 6.96 2.15
CA ALA A 62 11.74 7.86 2.31
C ALA A 62 11.77 8.99 1.28
N TYR A 63 11.75 8.65 -0.01
CA TYR A 63 11.81 9.67 -1.08
C TYR A 63 10.66 10.67 -1.00
N GLN A 64 9.47 10.22 -0.58
CA GLN A 64 8.25 11.05 -0.55
C GLN A 64 8.22 12.05 0.62
N VAL A 65 8.95 11.78 1.72
CA VAL A 65 8.84 12.62 2.94
C VAL A 65 10.16 13.18 3.45
N GLU A 66 11.30 12.51 3.25
CA GLU A 66 12.54 12.88 3.94
C GLU A 66 13.09 14.23 3.51
N GLY A 67 13.27 14.45 2.21
CA GLY A 67 14.10 15.55 1.73
C GLY A 67 15.58 15.30 2.01
N GLY A 68 16.37 16.39 2.14
CA GLY A 68 17.81 16.28 2.37
C GLY A 68 18.50 15.40 1.32
N TRP A 69 18.12 15.59 0.04
CA TRP A 69 18.46 14.66 -1.04
C TRP A 69 19.96 14.49 -1.30
N ASN A 70 20.75 15.52 -0.97
CA ASN A 70 22.22 15.55 -1.13
C ASN A 70 22.96 15.84 0.19
N GLU A 71 22.28 15.69 1.34
CA GLU A 71 22.84 15.97 2.65
C GLU A 71 23.51 14.76 3.28
N ASP A 72 24.48 15.01 4.16
CA ASP A 72 25.16 14.02 4.99
C ASP A 72 25.69 12.80 4.23
N GLY A 73 26.08 13.00 2.97
CA GLY A 73 26.68 11.97 2.14
C GLY A 73 25.69 11.01 1.48
N LYS A 74 24.39 11.34 1.43
CA LYS A 74 23.41 10.59 0.63
C LYS A 74 23.80 10.61 -0.85
N GLY A 75 23.76 9.43 -1.51
CA GLY A 75 23.94 9.30 -2.96
C GLY A 75 22.66 9.58 -3.74
N GLU A 76 22.80 9.77 -5.06
CA GLU A 76 21.70 9.97 -5.98
C GLU A 76 20.89 8.68 -6.17
N SER A 77 19.57 8.77 -6.04
CA SER A 77 18.63 7.71 -6.40
C SER A 77 18.09 7.89 -7.83
N ILE A 78 17.44 6.86 -8.37
CA ILE A 78 16.76 6.96 -9.68
C ILE A 78 15.66 8.01 -9.70
N TRP A 79 15.06 8.35 -8.56
CA TRP A 79 14.06 9.42 -8.45
C TRP A 79 14.72 10.80 -8.43
N ASP A 80 15.82 10.99 -7.67
CA ASP A 80 16.61 12.23 -7.72
C ASP A 80 17.04 12.48 -9.17
N HIS A 81 17.58 11.44 -9.85
CA HIS A 81 18.03 11.52 -11.23
C HIS A 81 16.86 11.90 -12.19
N LEU A 82 15.72 11.25 -12.07
CA LEU A 82 14.57 11.52 -12.95
C LEU A 82 14.09 12.97 -12.83
N VAL A 83 13.85 13.45 -11.60
CA VAL A 83 13.29 14.79 -11.39
C VAL A 83 14.27 15.90 -11.78
N HIS A 84 15.59 15.67 -11.66
CA HIS A 84 16.60 16.65 -12.03
C HIS A 84 16.91 16.66 -13.53
N THR A 85 16.87 15.49 -14.20
CA THR A 85 17.18 15.40 -15.64
C THR A 85 15.94 15.52 -16.53
N GLN A 86 14.76 15.16 -16.04
CA GLN A 86 13.49 15.18 -16.77
C GLN A 86 12.36 15.78 -15.93
N PRO A 87 12.46 17.05 -15.48
CA PRO A 87 11.47 17.69 -14.58
C PRO A 87 10.06 17.73 -15.19
N ASP A 88 9.94 17.75 -16.51
CA ASP A 88 8.65 17.71 -17.20
C ASP A 88 7.93 16.36 -17.10
N SER A 89 8.57 15.32 -16.57
CA SER A 89 7.94 14.05 -16.26
C SER A 89 7.01 14.14 -15.04
N ILE A 90 7.20 15.15 -14.17
CA ILE A 90 6.37 15.39 -13.00
C ILE A 90 5.27 16.40 -13.35
N ASN A 91 4.01 16.05 -13.07
CA ASN A 91 2.83 16.82 -13.51
C ASN A 91 2.83 18.29 -13.02
N ASP A 92 3.35 18.56 -11.84
CA ASP A 92 3.49 19.92 -11.29
C ASP A 92 4.93 20.44 -11.31
N LYS A 93 5.87 19.71 -11.93
CA LYS A 93 7.29 20.05 -12.05
C LYS A 93 8.04 20.22 -10.73
N THR A 94 7.51 19.65 -9.65
CA THR A 94 8.15 19.60 -8.33
C THR A 94 9.08 18.42 -8.20
N ASN A 95 9.81 18.32 -7.09
CA ASN A 95 10.74 17.24 -6.77
C ASN A 95 10.71 16.87 -5.28
N GLY A 96 11.44 15.83 -4.90
CA GLY A 96 11.57 15.36 -3.54
C GLY A 96 12.70 15.98 -2.72
N ASP A 97 13.37 17.03 -3.22
CA ASP A 97 14.62 17.56 -2.63
C ASP A 97 14.45 18.00 -1.17
N VAL A 98 13.32 18.62 -0.87
CA VAL A 98 12.93 19.00 0.50
C VAL A 98 11.78 18.13 1.00
N ALA A 99 10.87 17.73 0.13
CA ALA A 99 9.67 16.98 0.47
C ALA A 99 8.94 17.55 1.71
N CYS A 100 8.71 16.70 2.72
CA CYS A 100 8.14 17.11 4.01
C CYS A 100 9.21 17.53 5.02
N ASP A 101 10.48 17.53 4.63
CA ASP A 101 11.62 17.78 5.53
C ASP A 101 11.65 16.85 6.76
N SER A 102 11.16 15.62 6.58
CA SER A 102 11.13 14.63 7.67
C SER A 102 12.52 14.20 8.10
N TYR A 103 13.55 14.36 7.26
CA TYR A 103 14.94 14.13 7.62
C TYR A 103 15.34 14.98 8.85
N HIS A 104 14.95 16.25 8.89
CA HIS A 104 15.20 17.13 10.02
C HIS A 104 14.08 17.11 11.08
N LYS A 105 12.85 16.81 10.68
CA LYS A 105 11.63 16.95 11.52
C LYS A 105 11.03 15.61 11.99
N TYR A 106 11.78 14.51 11.92
CA TYR A 106 11.28 13.19 12.32
C TYR A 106 10.72 13.15 13.74
N LYS A 107 11.25 13.96 14.68
CA LYS A 107 10.73 14.04 16.05
C LYS A 107 9.32 14.64 16.11
N GLU A 108 9.02 15.61 15.24
CA GLU A 108 7.68 16.16 15.11
C GLU A 108 6.72 15.11 14.54
N ASP A 109 7.17 14.33 13.54
CA ASP A 109 6.38 13.26 12.94
C ASP A 109 6.11 12.14 13.96
N VAL A 110 7.09 11.75 14.77
CA VAL A 110 6.91 10.77 15.87
C VAL A 110 5.95 11.29 16.93
N LYS A 111 6.03 12.59 17.27
CA LYS A 111 5.08 13.22 18.19
C LYS A 111 3.65 13.16 17.66
N LEU A 112 3.43 13.39 16.36
CA LEU A 112 2.11 13.28 15.74
C LEU A 112 1.57 11.84 15.78
N LEU A 113 2.40 10.85 15.49
CA LEU A 113 2.04 9.44 15.62
C LEU A 113 1.55 9.12 17.03
N LYS A 114 2.29 9.58 18.05
CA LYS A 114 1.93 9.43 19.47
C LYS A 114 0.62 10.14 19.82
N ASP A 115 0.46 11.40 19.42
CA ASP A 115 -0.69 12.24 19.74
C ASP A 115 -2.00 11.69 19.12
N ILE A 116 -1.90 11.05 17.94
CA ILE A 116 -3.00 10.33 17.28
C ILE A 116 -3.22 8.97 17.94
N GLY A 117 -2.17 8.35 18.50
CA GLY A 117 -2.23 7.05 19.16
C GLY A 117 -1.85 5.88 18.25
N PHE A 118 -1.22 6.11 17.10
CA PHE A 118 -0.72 5.04 16.24
C PHE A 118 0.30 4.16 16.97
N GLN A 119 0.13 2.85 16.85
CA GLN A 119 0.95 1.84 17.51
C GLN A 119 2.11 1.37 16.65
N VAL A 120 2.01 1.54 15.33
CA VAL A 120 3.01 1.15 14.34
C VAL A 120 3.32 2.33 13.43
N TYR A 121 4.58 2.56 13.15
CA TYR A 121 5.01 3.42 12.06
C TYR A 121 5.77 2.61 11.03
N ARG A 122 5.18 2.48 9.83
CA ARG A 122 5.86 1.90 8.67
C ARG A 122 6.55 3.02 7.90
N PHE A 123 7.86 2.91 7.75
CA PHE A 123 8.67 3.84 6.96
C PHE A 123 9.67 3.08 6.11
N SER A 124 10.16 3.68 5.03
CA SER A 124 11.23 3.06 4.27
C SER A 124 12.59 3.66 4.62
N ILE A 125 13.64 2.88 4.39
CA ILE A 125 15.02 3.33 4.47
C ILE A 125 15.51 3.64 3.05
N SER A 126 16.03 4.84 2.82
CA SER A 126 16.66 5.19 1.57
C SER A 126 17.97 4.41 1.40
N TRP A 127 18.03 3.55 0.37
CA TRP A 127 19.21 2.76 0.07
C TRP A 127 20.43 3.66 -0.12
N THR A 128 20.28 4.76 -0.86
CA THR A 128 21.35 5.72 -1.14
C THR A 128 21.81 6.52 0.07
N ARG A 129 20.98 6.61 1.12
CA ARG A 129 21.41 7.25 2.38
C ARG A 129 22.29 6.32 3.21
N ILE A 130 22.11 5.01 3.08
CA ILE A 130 22.94 3.99 3.75
C ILE A 130 24.16 3.63 2.93
N LEU A 131 24.00 3.38 1.63
CA LEU A 131 25.01 2.99 0.67
C LEU A 131 25.01 3.94 -0.53
N PRO A 132 25.75 5.05 -0.49
CA PRO A 132 25.67 6.11 -1.51
C PRO A 132 25.98 5.65 -2.94
N GLN A 133 26.80 4.62 -3.11
CA GLN A 133 27.13 4.02 -4.41
C GLN A 133 26.30 2.74 -4.69
N GLY A 134 25.47 2.31 -3.73
CA GLY A 134 24.65 1.10 -3.81
C GLY A 134 25.35 -0.17 -3.35
N ASP A 135 26.66 -0.19 -3.30
CA ASP A 135 27.50 -1.29 -2.80
C ASP A 135 27.98 -1.05 -1.35
N THR A 136 28.65 -2.04 -0.78
CA THR A 136 29.13 -1.98 0.60
C THR A 136 30.53 -1.41 0.76
N ASN A 137 31.15 -0.89 -0.30
CA ASN A 137 32.48 -0.27 -0.23
C ASN A 137 32.46 1.00 0.63
N ILE A 138 31.34 1.74 0.54
CA ILE A 138 31.12 2.94 1.35
C ILE A 138 29.80 2.76 2.10
N VAL A 139 29.90 2.61 3.43
CA VAL A 139 28.75 2.61 4.32
C VAL A 139 28.65 3.99 4.98
N ASN A 140 27.58 4.71 4.73
CA ASN A 140 27.39 6.06 5.23
C ASN A 140 26.91 6.04 6.70
N GLN A 141 27.80 6.37 7.62
CA GLN A 141 27.48 6.35 9.05
C GLN A 141 26.41 7.39 9.42
N ASN A 142 26.39 8.57 8.80
CA ASN A 142 25.38 9.59 9.05
C ASN A 142 23.98 9.07 8.72
N GLY A 143 23.84 8.34 7.61
CA GLY A 143 22.56 7.70 7.24
C GLY A 143 22.14 6.62 8.25
N ILE A 144 23.08 5.80 8.73
CA ILE A 144 22.81 4.82 9.79
C ILE A 144 22.36 5.52 11.07
N ASP A 145 23.04 6.59 11.47
CA ASP A 145 22.72 7.33 12.70
C ASP A 145 21.36 8.02 12.63
N TYR A 146 20.98 8.55 11.46
CA TYR A 146 19.65 9.11 11.24
C TYR A 146 18.55 8.07 11.50
N TYR A 147 18.61 6.91 10.84
CA TYR A 147 17.57 5.88 11.04
C TYR A 147 17.63 5.26 12.43
N ARG A 148 18.80 5.15 13.04
CA ARG A 148 18.92 4.73 14.44
C ARG A 148 18.22 5.71 15.38
N ASN A 149 18.39 7.01 15.14
CA ASN A 149 17.74 8.06 15.93
C ASN A 149 16.21 8.03 15.75
N LEU A 150 15.72 7.85 14.52
CA LEU A 150 14.29 7.69 14.25
C LEU A 150 13.72 6.44 14.97
N ILE A 151 14.39 5.30 14.87
CA ILE A 151 13.97 4.06 15.52
C ILE A 151 13.97 4.21 17.04
N ASN A 152 14.99 4.85 17.61
CA ASN A 152 15.06 5.13 19.04
C ASN A 152 13.92 6.04 19.51
N GLU A 153 13.61 7.10 18.76
CA GLU A 153 12.53 8.02 19.05
C GLU A 153 11.16 7.32 19.01
N LEU A 154 10.91 6.49 18.00
CA LEU A 154 9.69 5.67 17.92
C LEU A 154 9.55 4.78 19.16
N ARG A 155 10.58 4.02 19.49
CA ARG A 155 10.56 3.09 20.63
C ARG A 155 10.41 3.81 21.98
N ALA A 156 11.05 4.97 22.15
CA ALA A 156 10.89 5.81 23.33
C ALA A 156 9.44 6.30 23.52
N ASN A 157 8.68 6.38 22.43
CA ASN A 157 7.26 6.74 22.41
C ASN A 157 6.32 5.52 22.33
N ASN A 158 6.82 4.29 22.54
CA ASN A 158 6.08 3.01 22.45
C ASN A 158 5.44 2.76 21.08
N ILE A 159 6.06 3.25 20.01
CA ILE A 159 5.63 3.02 18.63
C ILE A 159 6.53 1.95 18.02
N ILE A 160 5.92 0.93 17.44
CA ILE A 160 6.61 -0.19 16.81
C ILE A 160 7.15 0.26 15.43
N PRO A 161 8.48 0.19 15.19
CA PRO A 161 9.03 0.44 13.87
C PRO A 161 8.78 -0.77 12.95
N MET A 162 8.18 -0.50 11.76
CA MET A 162 8.08 -1.44 10.64
C MET A 162 8.87 -0.86 9.48
N VAL A 163 9.91 -1.54 9.04
CA VAL A 163 10.87 -1.02 8.06
C VAL A 163 10.65 -1.64 6.69
N THR A 164 10.47 -0.78 5.68
CA THR A 164 10.54 -1.16 4.27
C THR A 164 11.97 -0.88 3.77
N MET A 165 12.67 -1.91 3.27
CA MET A 165 14.06 -1.75 2.82
C MET A 165 14.16 -1.01 1.49
N TYR A 166 13.23 -1.25 0.57
CA TYR A 166 13.21 -0.64 -0.75
C TYR A 166 11.81 -0.14 -1.12
N HIS A 167 11.69 1.18 -1.30
CA HIS A 167 10.47 1.84 -1.74
C HIS A 167 10.74 2.73 -2.95
N TRP A 168 11.25 2.08 -4.04
CA TRP A 168 11.43 2.59 -5.39
C TRP A 168 12.66 3.49 -5.63
N ASP A 169 13.48 3.72 -4.63
CA ASP A 169 14.63 4.64 -4.64
C ASP A 169 15.99 3.92 -4.83
N LEU A 170 16.09 3.12 -5.92
CA LEU A 170 17.32 2.42 -6.30
C LEU A 170 18.47 3.42 -6.48
N PRO A 171 19.68 3.14 -5.98
CA PRO A 171 20.86 3.93 -6.28
C PRO A 171 21.06 4.08 -7.79
N GLN A 172 21.25 5.34 -8.27
CA GLN A 172 21.47 5.61 -9.69
C GLN A 172 22.70 4.85 -10.22
N LYS A 173 23.74 4.66 -9.42
CA LYS A 173 24.91 3.86 -9.79
C LYS A 173 24.59 2.40 -10.08
N LEU A 174 23.62 1.80 -9.40
CA LEU A 174 23.12 0.46 -9.71
C LEU A 174 22.21 0.47 -10.95
N GLN A 175 21.50 1.56 -11.19
CA GLN A 175 20.73 1.72 -12.43
C GLN A 175 21.63 1.81 -13.65
N GLU A 176 22.81 2.44 -13.57
CA GLU A 176 23.82 2.47 -14.61
C GLU A 176 24.35 1.06 -14.98
N LEU A 177 24.26 0.09 -14.06
CA LEU A 177 24.55 -1.33 -14.31
C LEU A 177 23.36 -2.09 -14.95
N GLY A 178 22.25 -1.41 -15.27
CA GLY A 178 21.02 -1.99 -15.80
C GLY A 178 19.87 -2.10 -14.80
N GLY A 179 20.08 -1.70 -13.55
CA GLY A 179 19.07 -1.72 -12.51
C GLY A 179 18.42 -3.10 -12.34
N TRP A 180 17.15 -3.16 -11.99
CA TRP A 180 16.46 -4.43 -11.74
C TRP A 180 16.38 -5.38 -12.95
N THR A 181 16.68 -4.93 -14.18
CA THR A 181 16.78 -5.84 -15.34
C THR A 181 18.07 -6.67 -15.32
N ASN A 182 19.06 -6.27 -14.52
CA ASN A 182 20.32 -7.01 -14.34
C ASN A 182 20.24 -7.90 -13.09
N PRO A 183 20.38 -9.25 -13.24
CA PRO A 183 20.29 -10.20 -12.13
C PRO A 183 21.25 -9.94 -10.96
N ILE A 184 22.40 -9.29 -11.21
CA ILE A 184 23.41 -8.98 -10.18
C ILE A 184 22.85 -8.05 -9.07
N ILE A 185 21.80 -7.28 -9.37
CA ILE A 185 21.20 -6.36 -8.40
C ILE A 185 20.60 -7.12 -7.21
N ALA A 186 20.22 -8.38 -7.39
CA ALA A 186 19.77 -9.21 -6.27
C ALA A 186 20.88 -9.45 -5.24
N ASP A 187 22.14 -9.54 -5.66
CA ASP A 187 23.30 -9.70 -4.77
C ASP A 187 23.60 -8.39 -4.03
N TYR A 188 23.51 -7.26 -4.72
CA TYR A 188 23.63 -5.94 -4.08
C TYR A 188 22.52 -5.70 -3.05
N PHE A 189 21.28 -6.14 -3.35
CA PHE A 189 20.17 -6.04 -2.40
C PHE A 189 20.40 -6.92 -1.17
N GLU A 190 20.88 -8.14 -1.34
CA GLU A 190 21.26 -9.01 -0.22
C GLU A 190 22.33 -8.37 0.67
N ALA A 191 23.36 -7.78 0.06
CA ALA A 191 24.43 -7.07 0.78
C ALA A 191 23.88 -5.85 1.55
N TYR A 192 22.97 -5.08 0.93
CA TYR A 192 22.25 -3.98 1.57
C TYR A 192 21.41 -4.45 2.74
N ALA A 193 20.58 -5.49 2.55
CA ALA A 193 19.77 -6.08 3.62
C ALA A 193 20.64 -6.53 4.80
N ARG A 194 21.81 -7.11 4.55
CA ARG A 194 22.78 -7.48 5.58
C ARG A 194 23.23 -6.28 6.42
N VAL A 195 23.47 -5.14 5.78
CA VAL A 195 23.83 -3.89 6.49
C VAL A 195 22.67 -3.44 7.38
N LEU A 196 21.44 -3.50 6.88
CA LEU A 196 20.25 -3.12 7.66
C LEU A 196 20.03 -4.04 8.86
N TYR A 197 20.10 -5.36 8.68
CA TYR A 197 19.92 -6.32 9.76
C TYR A 197 20.99 -6.16 10.84
N LYS A 198 22.24 -5.94 10.46
CA LYS A 198 23.33 -5.71 11.41
C LYS A 198 23.14 -4.44 12.25
N ASN A 199 22.62 -3.38 11.63
CA ASN A 199 22.53 -2.09 12.31
C ASN A 199 21.21 -1.86 13.06
N PHE A 200 20.10 -2.50 12.65
CA PHE A 200 18.77 -2.17 13.17
C PHE A 200 17.97 -3.39 13.65
N GLY A 201 18.39 -4.62 13.34
CA GLY A 201 17.59 -5.81 13.59
C GLY A 201 17.40 -6.17 15.05
N ASP A 202 18.20 -5.62 15.95
CA ASP A 202 17.99 -5.71 17.40
C ASP A 202 16.76 -4.93 17.88
N GLN A 203 16.38 -3.88 17.14
CA GLN A 203 15.29 -2.96 17.49
C GLN A 203 14.07 -3.09 16.57
N VAL A 204 14.26 -3.53 15.31
CA VAL A 204 13.20 -3.70 14.32
C VAL A 204 12.79 -5.16 14.24
N LYS A 205 11.48 -5.41 14.42
CA LYS A 205 10.89 -6.75 14.36
C LYS A 205 10.08 -6.99 13.09
N TRP A 206 9.63 -5.93 12.43
CA TRP A 206 8.80 -6.01 11.24
C TRP A 206 9.55 -5.45 10.03
N TRP A 207 9.79 -6.31 9.03
CA TRP A 207 10.52 -5.97 7.84
C TRP A 207 9.69 -6.20 6.59
N ILE A 208 9.74 -5.27 5.67
CA ILE A 208 9.25 -5.41 4.31
C ILE A 208 10.46 -5.25 3.40
N THR A 209 10.76 -6.26 2.61
CA THR A 209 11.93 -6.22 1.72
C THR A 209 11.73 -5.21 0.59
N ILE A 210 10.62 -5.31 -0.14
CA ILE A 210 10.33 -4.51 -1.33
C ILE A 210 8.87 -4.06 -1.28
N ASN A 211 8.62 -2.78 -1.57
CA ASN A 211 7.27 -2.26 -1.74
C ASN A 211 6.81 -2.39 -3.19
N GLU A 212 5.62 -2.95 -3.39
CA GLU A 212 4.89 -2.99 -4.68
C GLU A 212 5.76 -3.30 -5.90
N PRO A 213 6.31 -4.50 -6.02
CA PRO A 213 7.23 -4.84 -7.11
C PRO A 213 6.61 -4.66 -8.51
N LEU A 214 5.27 -4.70 -8.65
CA LEU A 214 4.61 -4.43 -9.92
C LEU A 214 4.74 -2.96 -10.35
N GLU A 215 4.71 -2.02 -9.41
CA GLU A 215 4.92 -0.61 -9.72
C GLU A 215 6.40 -0.35 -10.06
N VAL A 216 7.33 -1.07 -9.39
CA VAL A 216 8.76 -1.04 -9.76
C VAL A 216 8.96 -1.47 -11.20
N VAL A 217 8.39 -2.61 -11.62
CA VAL A 217 8.58 -3.11 -13.00
C VAL A 217 7.96 -2.20 -14.05
N SER A 218 6.91 -1.45 -13.71
CA SER A 218 6.31 -0.48 -14.65
C SER A 218 7.26 0.68 -14.99
N GLY A 219 8.22 0.99 -14.12
CA GLY A 219 9.32 1.92 -14.39
C GLY A 219 10.29 1.44 -15.47
N TYR A 220 10.36 0.12 -15.69
CA TYR A 220 11.19 -0.50 -16.73
C TYR A 220 10.43 -0.77 -18.04
N SER A 221 9.11 -0.60 -18.06
CA SER A 221 8.29 -0.92 -19.25
C SER A 221 7.58 0.27 -19.87
N GLU A 222 6.97 1.15 -19.09
CA GLU A 222 5.95 2.08 -19.56
C GLU A 222 6.28 3.57 -19.31
N LYS A 223 7.47 3.92 -18.88
CA LYS A 223 7.80 5.30 -18.44
C LYS A 223 6.80 5.83 -17.40
N ARG A 224 6.36 4.96 -16.50
CA ARG A 224 5.34 5.30 -15.51
C ARG A 224 5.92 5.73 -14.17
N TYR A 225 7.11 5.20 -13.82
CA TYR A 225 7.89 5.53 -12.63
C TYR A 225 9.37 5.53 -12.97
N ALA A 226 10.23 6.05 -12.07
CA ALA A 226 11.66 5.89 -12.23
C ALA A 226 12.03 4.39 -12.33
N PRO A 227 13.00 4.00 -13.17
CA PRO A 227 13.94 4.80 -13.96
C PRO A 227 13.39 5.33 -15.31
N PHE A 228 12.10 5.26 -15.56
CA PHE A 228 11.41 5.87 -16.70
C PHE A 228 11.82 5.29 -18.07
N LEU A 229 12.00 3.97 -18.12
CA LEU A 229 12.43 3.25 -19.31
C LEU A 229 11.23 2.74 -20.13
N ASP A 230 11.49 2.42 -21.40
CA ASP A 230 10.52 1.96 -22.39
C ASP A 230 10.95 0.58 -22.94
N LEU A 231 10.79 -0.47 -22.13
CA LEU A 231 11.19 -1.85 -22.44
C LEU A 231 9.99 -2.80 -22.38
N TYR A 232 8.86 -2.39 -22.99
CA TYR A 232 7.58 -3.11 -22.96
C TYR A 232 7.69 -4.62 -23.14
N GLY A 233 7.09 -5.37 -22.22
CA GLY A 233 6.98 -6.82 -22.28
C GLY A 233 8.31 -7.57 -22.20
N ILE A 234 9.41 -6.89 -21.85
CA ILE A 234 10.73 -7.48 -21.64
C ILE A 234 11.31 -7.00 -20.31
N GLY A 235 11.47 -5.67 -20.15
CA GLY A 235 12.05 -5.07 -18.95
C GLY A 235 11.26 -5.38 -17.68
N ASP A 236 9.95 -5.40 -17.78
CA ASP A 236 9.04 -5.80 -16.70
C ASP A 236 9.32 -7.23 -16.20
N TYR A 237 9.45 -8.22 -17.09
CA TYR A 237 9.72 -9.61 -16.69
C TYR A 237 11.12 -9.83 -16.15
N LEU A 238 12.12 -9.17 -16.72
CA LEU A 238 13.49 -9.22 -16.21
C LEU A 238 13.58 -8.60 -14.81
N ALA A 239 13.00 -7.41 -14.65
CA ALA A 239 12.99 -6.72 -13.37
C ALA A 239 12.19 -7.50 -12.31
N GLY A 240 11.00 -8.00 -12.65
CA GLY A 240 10.18 -8.79 -11.73
C GLY A 240 10.87 -10.07 -11.28
N HIS A 241 11.60 -10.74 -12.17
CA HIS A 241 12.39 -11.93 -11.84
C HIS A 241 13.50 -11.60 -10.83
N THR A 242 14.24 -10.52 -11.08
CA THR A 242 15.33 -10.08 -10.19
C THR A 242 14.82 -9.64 -8.83
N LEU A 243 13.67 -8.92 -8.78
CA LEU A 243 13.03 -8.50 -7.53
C LEU A 243 12.63 -9.71 -6.65
N LEU A 244 12.07 -10.76 -7.25
CA LEU A 244 11.73 -12.00 -6.52
C LEU A 244 12.99 -12.69 -5.97
N ARG A 245 14.05 -12.78 -6.75
CA ARG A 245 15.35 -13.32 -6.30
C ARG A 245 15.94 -12.48 -5.16
N ALA A 246 15.90 -11.17 -5.29
CA ALA A 246 16.38 -10.25 -4.25
C ALA A 246 15.62 -10.42 -2.93
N HIS A 247 14.28 -10.51 -3.00
CA HIS A 247 13.45 -10.80 -1.85
C HIS A 247 13.83 -12.12 -1.17
N ALA A 248 13.92 -13.21 -1.95
CA ALA A 248 14.26 -14.53 -1.41
C ALA A 248 15.64 -14.53 -0.76
N LYS A 249 16.65 -13.93 -1.38
CA LYS A 249 18.00 -13.80 -0.82
C LYS A 249 18.00 -13.03 0.51
N ALA A 250 17.32 -11.90 0.57
CA ALA A 250 17.21 -11.12 1.80
C ALA A 250 16.48 -11.89 2.92
N TYR A 251 15.42 -12.63 2.59
CA TYR A 251 14.72 -13.47 3.55
C TYR A 251 15.60 -14.61 4.07
N ARG A 252 16.24 -15.39 3.17
CA ARG A 252 17.11 -16.52 3.56
C ARG A 252 18.34 -16.06 4.33
N LEU A 253 18.90 -14.92 3.96
CA LEU A 253 19.96 -14.27 4.73
C LEU A 253 19.52 -14.01 6.17
N TYR A 254 18.33 -13.42 6.36
CA TYR A 254 17.80 -13.16 7.69
C TYR A 254 17.57 -14.46 8.47
N ASP A 255 16.94 -15.42 7.84
CA ASP A 255 16.59 -16.71 8.43
C ASP A 255 17.82 -17.46 8.93
N ASN A 256 18.87 -17.50 8.11
CA ASN A 256 20.10 -18.25 8.40
C ASN A 256 21.03 -17.56 9.41
N GLU A 257 21.13 -16.23 9.40
CA GLU A 257 22.17 -15.52 10.16
C GLU A 257 21.64 -14.65 11.31
N PHE A 258 20.41 -14.19 11.21
CA PHE A 258 19.90 -13.16 12.13
C PHE A 258 18.68 -13.60 12.95
N ARG A 259 17.76 -14.40 12.41
CA ARG A 259 16.48 -14.72 13.03
C ARG A 259 16.64 -15.26 14.46
N ALA A 260 17.55 -16.19 14.69
CA ALA A 260 17.75 -16.81 15.99
C ALA A 260 18.10 -15.79 17.11
N LYS A 261 18.68 -14.65 16.74
CA LYS A 261 19.09 -13.60 17.69
C LYS A 261 18.11 -12.43 17.73
N GLN A 262 17.48 -12.12 16.62
CA GLN A 262 16.68 -10.90 16.45
C GLN A 262 15.17 -11.16 16.53
N ASN A 263 14.71 -12.37 16.19
CA ASN A 263 13.31 -12.81 16.26
C ASN A 263 12.34 -11.83 15.57
N GLY A 264 12.67 -11.45 14.33
CA GLY A 264 11.84 -10.57 13.50
C GLY A 264 11.04 -11.35 12.46
N GLU A 265 10.08 -10.67 11.84
CA GLU A 265 9.21 -11.18 10.78
C GLU A 265 9.42 -10.37 9.50
N LEU A 266 9.42 -11.05 8.35
CA LEU A 266 9.67 -10.46 7.05
C LEU A 266 8.53 -10.74 6.07
N ALA A 267 8.27 -9.75 5.20
CA ALA A 267 7.29 -9.85 4.13
C ALA A 267 7.75 -9.13 2.86
N LEU A 268 6.94 -9.27 1.82
CA LEU A 268 6.87 -8.43 0.64
C LEU A 268 5.54 -7.67 0.68
N SER A 269 5.53 -6.39 0.35
CA SER A 269 4.28 -5.62 0.29
C SER A 269 3.73 -5.61 -1.14
N LEU A 270 2.46 -6.04 -1.31
CA LEU A 270 1.87 -6.36 -2.60
C LEU A 270 0.57 -5.60 -2.85
N LYS A 271 0.45 -4.97 -4.02
CA LYS A 271 -0.76 -4.32 -4.52
C LYS A 271 -1.50 -5.19 -5.54
N ASN A 272 -0.78 -5.92 -6.39
CA ASN A 272 -1.31 -6.86 -7.38
C ASN A 272 -0.71 -8.23 -7.16
N HIS A 273 -1.53 -9.26 -6.95
CA HIS A 273 -1.18 -10.35 -6.06
C HIS A 273 -0.61 -11.60 -6.74
N GLY A 274 -1.15 -12.04 -7.88
CA GLY A 274 -0.82 -13.35 -8.43
C GLY A 274 0.66 -13.53 -8.82
N TRP A 275 1.22 -12.58 -9.55
CA TRP A 275 2.59 -12.69 -10.09
C TRP A 275 3.65 -12.86 -8.99
N PHE A 276 3.64 -11.96 -8.00
CA PHE A 276 4.66 -11.93 -6.94
C PHE A 276 4.29 -12.76 -5.71
N ALA A 277 2.99 -12.91 -5.41
CA ALA A 277 2.56 -13.70 -4.28
C ALA A 277 2.73 -15.21 -4.50
N HIS A 278 2.44 -15.69 -5.72
CA HIS A 278 2.43 -17.14 -5.97
C HIS A 278 3.79 -17.82 -5.78
N PRO A 279 4.93 -17.26 -6.26
CA PRO A 279 6.24 -17.83 -6.00
C PRO A 279 6.59 -17.94 -4.50
N ILE A 280 6.06 -17.05 -3.67
CA ILE A 280 6.37 -16.96 -2.24
C ILE A 280 5.44 -17.84 -1.41
N PHE A 281 4.13 -17.72 -1.63
CA PHE A 281 3.11 -18.33 -0.76
C PHE A 281 2.55 -19.65 -1.27
N SER A 282 2.83 -20.03 -2.53
CA SER A 282 2.43 -21.34 -3.04
C SER A 282 3.42 -22.45 -2.64
N VAL A 283 2.97 -23.69 -2.74
CA VAL A 283 3.81 -24.87 -2.48
C VAL A 283 4.83 -25.14 -3.59
N VAL A 284 4.79 -24.39 -4.71
CA VAL A 284 5.60 -24.67 -5.91
C VAL A 284 6.84 -23.78 -5.99
N GLY A 285 6.81 -22.58 -5.43
CA GLY A 285 7.92 -21.61 -5.52
C GLY A 285 8.14 -21.02 -6.92
N ASP A 286 7.15 -21.10 -7.82
CA ASP A 286 7.26 -20.63 -9.21
C ASP A 286 6.10 -19.67 -9.57
N TYR A 287 6.16 -19.07 -10.73
CA TYR A 287 5.10 -18.22 -11.27
C TYR A 287 3.75 -18.93 -11.37
N PRO A 288 2.62 -18.20 -11.35
CA PRO A 288 1.32 -18.79 -11.64
C PRO A 288 1.35 -19.55 -12.97
N PRO A 289 0.84 -20.79 -13.05
CA PRO A 289 0.87 -21.60 -14.29
C PRO A 289 0.26 -20.87 -15.49
N ILE A 290 -0.84 -20.14 -15.29
CA ILE A 290 -1.49 -19.39 -16.36
C ILE A 290 -0.60 -18.26 -16.89
N MET A 291 0.18 -17.57 -16.03
CA MET A 291 1.11 -16.54 -16.43
C MET A 291 2.21 -17.13 -17.33
N ARG A 292 2.83 -18.24 -16.90
CA ARG A 292 3.83 -18.98 -17.67
C ARG A 292 3.29 -19.38 -19.04
N GLN A 293 2.12 -20.04 -19.06
CA GLN A 293 1.48 -20.51 -20.28
C GLN A 293 1.22 -19.37 -21.30
N ARG A 294 0.68 -18.26 -20.84
CA ARG A 294 0.33 -17.14 -21.71
C ARG A 294 1.57 -16.45 -22.27
N ILE A 295 2.56 -16.15 -21.44
CA ILE A 295 3.77 -15.45 -21.88
C ILE A 295 4.62 -16.34 -22.78
N ASP A 296 4.73 -17.63 -22.50
CA ASP A 296 5.40 -18.59 -23.38
C ASP A 296 4.71 -18.64 -24.76
N ALA A 297 3.36 -18.74 -24.81
CA ALA A 297 2.60 -18.75 -26.04
C ALA A 297 2.72 -17.43 -26.84
N ASN A 298 2.66 -16.29 -26.18
CA ASN A 298 2.80 -14.99 -26.84
C ASN A 298 4.24 -14.79 -27.34
N SER A 299 5.25 -15.19 -26.59
CA SER A 299 6.64 -15.14 -27.02
C SER A 299 6.87 -16.01 -28.28
N ALA A 300 6.25 -17.19 -28.36
CA ALA A 300 6.30 -18.04 -29.56
C ALA A 300 5.60 -17.40 -30.77
N LYS A 301 4.45 -16.73 -30.58
CA LYS A 301 3.77 -15.98 -31.65
C LYS A 301 4.60 -14.79 -32.16
N GLU A 302 5.52 -14.29 -31.35
CA GLU A 302 6.46 -13.20 -31.68
C GLU A 302 7.77 -13.74 -32.31
N ASP A 303 7.82 -15.02 -32.68
CA ASP A 303 9.01 -15.69 -33.24
C ASP A 303 10.27 -15.57 -32.39
N ARG A 304 10.13 -15.53 -31.06
CA ARG A 304 11.24 -15.46 -30.12
C ARG A 304 11.84 -16.83 -29.86
N ALA A 305 13.15 -16.92 -29.85
CA ALA A 305 13.89 -18.15 -29.56
C ALA A 305 13.65 -18.69 -28.14
N ARG A 306 13.19 -17.83 -27.22
CA ARG A 306 12.84 -18.19 -25.84
C ARG A 306 11.76 -17.27 -25.28
N SER A 307 11.09 -17.74 -24.23
CA SER A 307 10.09 -16.94 -23.51
C SER A 307 10.67 -15.63 -22.95
N ARG A 308 9.88 -14.58 -22.99
CA ARG A 308 10.20 -13.30 -22.34
C ARG A 308 10.19 -13.39 -20.82
N LEU A 309 9.43 -14.34 -20.24
CA LEU A 309 9.42 -14.62 -18.82
C LEU A 309 10.60 -15.53 -18.46
N PRO A 310 11.57 -15.08 -17.65
CA PRO A 310 12.67 -15.93 -17.20
C PRO A 310 12.19 -17.18 -16.44
N ARG A 311 13.04 -18.18 -16.28
CA ARG A 311 12.74 -19.39 -15.49
C ARG A 311 13.58 -19.37 -14.23
N PHE A 312 12.96 -19.72 -13.11
CA PHE A 312 13.70 -20.03 -11.89
C PHE A 312 14.35 -21.40 -12.00
N THR A 313 15.56 -21.53 -11.46
CA THR A 313 16.17 -22.84 -11.17
C THR A 313 15.40 -23.52 -10.03
N GLU A 314 15.59 -24.82 -9.85
CA GLU A 314 14.94 -25.52 -8.74
C GLU A 314 15.43 -24.99 -7.38
N GLU A 315 16.70 -24.58 -7.28
CA GLU A 315 17.24 -23.93 -6.08
C GLU A 315 16.55 -22.59 -5.80
N GLU A 316 16.36 -21.76 -6.82
CA GLU A 316 15.65 -20.46 -6.67
C GLU A 316 14.18 -20.66 -6.26
N LYS A 317 13.50 -21.70 -6.77
CA LYS A 317 12.15 -22.03 -6.33
C LYS A 317 12.09 -22.42 -4.85
N GLU A 318 13.03 -23.24 -4.38
CA GLU A 318 13.12 -23.59 -2.95
C GLU A 318 13.47 -22.38 -2.08
N GLN A 319 14.27 -21.43 -2.58
CA GLN A 319 14.54 -20.18 -1.87
C GLN A 319 13.30 -19.27 -1.78
N LEU A 320 12.49 -19.23 -2.83
CA LEU A 320 11.26 -18.41 -2.89
C LEU A 320 10.15 -19.01 -2.04
N LYS A 321 9.96 -20.31 -2.09
CA LYS A 321 8.86 -20.98 -1.40
C LYS A 321 8.91 -20.74 0.12
N GLY A 322 7.86 -20.12 0.66
CA GLY A 322 7.75 -19.80 2.09
C GLY A 322 8.74 -18.71 2.54
N SER A 323 9.17 -17.80 1.64
CA SER A 323 10.06 -16.70 1.99
C SER A 323 9.35 -15.48 2.54
N ALA A 324 8.26 -15.66 3.28
CA ALA A 324 7.57 -14.59 4.01
C ALA A 324 6.86 -15.16 5.25
N ASP A 325 6.87 -14.40 6.34
CA ASP A 325 6.22 -14.74 7.59
C ASP A 325 4.78 -14.22 7.64
N PHE A 326 4.48 -13.14 6.90
CA PHE A 326 3.15 -12.56 6.72
C PHE A 326 2.96 -12.01 5.31
N PHE A 327 1.73 -11.74 4.94
CA PHE A 327 1.38 -11.09 3.67
C PHE A 327 1.24 -9.59 3.88
N GLY A 328 2.13 -8.78 3.31
CA GLY A 328 1.97 -7.33 3.26
C GLY A 328 0.97 -6.96 2.15
N LEU A 329 -0.14 -6.34 2.51
CA LEU A 329 -1.19 -5.97 1.55
C LEU A 329 -1.28 -4.45 1.41
N ASN A 330 -1.04 -3.92 0.20
CA ASN A 330 -1.42 -2.57 -0.17
C ASN A 330 -2.71 -2.63 -0.99
N HIS A 331 -3.73 -1.88 -0.56
CA HIS A 331 -5.01 -1.86 -1.26
C HIS A 331 -5.66 -0.49 -1.19
N TYR A 332 -6.00 0.09 -2.33
CA TYR A 332 -6.63 1.42 -2.42
C TYR A 332 -7.97 1.40 -3.15
N SER A 333 -8.08 0.54 -4.16
CA SER A 333 -9.19 0.56 -5.11
C SER A 333 -9.36 -0.80 -5.77
N SER A 334 -10.45 -0.98 -6.49
CA SER A 334 -10.73 -2.19 -7.28
C SER A 334 -11.05 -1.87 -8.73
N ARG A 335 -11.06 -2.91 -9.56
CA ARG A 335 -11.46 -2.83 -10.97
C ARG A 335 -12.41 -3.98 -11.30
N LYS A 336 -13.33 -3.75 -12.21
CA LYS A 336 -14.02 -4.83 -12.91
C LYS A 336 -13.04 -5.44 -13.91
N ALA A 337 -13.05 -6.76 -14.06
CA ALA A 337 -12.14 -7.49 -14.93
C ALA A 337 -12.93 -8.42 -15.87
N TYR A 338 -12.54 -8.43 -17.13
CA TYR A 338 -13.12 -9.26 -18.18
C TYR A 338 -12.00 -9.95 -18.94
N SER A 339 -12.26 -11.14 -19.48
CA SER A 339 -11.32 -11.83 -20.37
C SER A 339 -11.19 -11.05 -21.69
N GLY A 340 -9.97 -10.83 -22.16
CA GLY A 340 -9.68 -10.15 -23.43
C GLY A 340 -8.23 -9.68 -23.50
N GLU A 341 -7.79 -9.31 -24.70
CA GLU A 341 -6.43 -8.83 -24.95
C GLU A 341 -6.48 -7.37 -25.40
N ILE A 342 -5.73 -6.52 -24.72
CA ILE A 342 -5.56 -5.09 -25.05
C ILE A 342 -4.07 -4.71 -24.91
N GLY A 343 -3.72 -3.55 -25.43
CA GLY A 343 -2.35 -3.03 -25.36
C GLY A 343 -1.46 -3.46 -26.53
N PRO A 344 -0.26 -2.87 -26.62
CA PRO A 344 0.73 -3.21 -27.65
C PRO A 344 1.27 -4.63 -27.48
N SER A 345 1.92 -5.15 -28.51
CA SER A 345 2.64 -6.43 -28.45
C SER A 345 4.13 -6.13 -28.70
N PRO A 346 5.02 -6.53 -27.80
CA PRO A 346 4.75 -7.17 -26.50
C PRO A 346 4.31 -6.16 -25.42
N SER A 347 3.51 -6.60 -24.44
CA SER A 347 3.23 -5.81 -23.23
C SER A 347 2.66 -6.69 -22.10
N LEU A 348 2.84 -6.25 -20.85
CA LEU A 348 2.23 -6.88 -19.68
C LEU A 348 0.68 -6.87 -19.77
N GLU A 349 0.08 -5.81 -20.29
CA GLU A 349 -1.36 -5.70 -20.46
C GLU A 349 -1.90 -6.81 -21.36
N ARG A 350 -1.31 -6.98 -22.56
CA ARG A 350 -1.68 -8.02 -23.51
C ARG A 350 -1.46 -9.42 -22.93
N ASP A 351 -0.32 -9.64 -22.29
CA ASP A 351 0.02 -10.93 -21.70
C ASP A 351 -0.93 -11.33 -20.57
N SER A 352 -1.45 -10.36 -19.81
CA SER A 352 -2.42 -10.63 -18.73
C SER A 352 -3.70 -11.29 -19.24
N GLY A 353 -4.14 -10.97 -20.48
CA GLY A 353 -5.42 -11.42 -21.03
C GLY A 353 -6.64 -10.88 -20.30
N VAL A 354 -6.48 -9.73 -19.63
CA VAL A 354 -7.51 -9.12 -18.79
C VAL A 354 -7.74 -7.67 -19.19
N ILE A 355 -8.98 -7.35 -19.55
CA ILE A 355 -9.44 -5.98 -19.71
C ILE A 355 -9.96 -5.48 -18.38
N LYS A 356 -9.34 -4.41 -17.87
CA LYS A 356 -9.73 -3.77 -16.60
C LYS A 356 -10.61 -2.56 -16.90
N THR A 357 -11.76 -2.47 -16.22
CA THR A 357 -12.68 -1.34 -16.33
C THR A 357 -13.06 -0.80 -14.96
N ILE A 358 -13.64 0.39 -14.93
CA ILE A 358 -14.21 1.02 -13.73
C ILE A 358 -15.73 1.12 -13.86
N ASP A 359 -16.44 1.12 -12.75
CA ASP A 359 -17.84 1.52 -12.72
C ASP A 359 -17.91 3.05 -12.63
N ILE A 360 -18.67 3.68 -13.51
CA ILE A 360 -18.82 5.14 -13.53
C ILE A 360 -19.57 5.68 -12.28
N HIS A 361 -20.28 4.81 -11.56
CA HIS A 361 -21.01 5.16 -10.35
C HIS A 361 -20.16 5.04 -9.07
N TRP A 362 -18.93 4.50 -9.16
CA TRP A 362 -18.05 4.47 -8.01
C TRP A 362 -17.52 5.87 -7.67
N GLU A 363 -17.60 6.24 -6.42
CA GLU A 363 -16.99 7.47 -5.91
C GLU A 363 -15.49 7.50 -6.24
N THR A 364 -14.97 8.70 -6.48
CA THR A 364 -13.59 8.90 -6.97
C THR A 364 -12.86 9.90 -6.08
N GLY A 365 -11.64 9.57 -5.68
CA GLY A 365 -10.72 10.51 -5.03
C GLY A 365 -10.18 11.57 -6.01
N ALA A 366 -9.23 12.40 -5.56
CA ALA A 366 -8.61 13.42 -6.41
C ALA A 366 -7.85 12.81 -7.61
N LEU A 367 -7.38 11.57 -7.51
CA LEU A 367 -6.79 10.83 -8.62
C LEU A 367 -7.83 9.94 -9.30
N PRO A 368 -7.97 9.97 -10.64
CA PRO A 368 -9.01 9.24 -11.38
C PRO A 368 -8.99 7.72 -11.17
N TRP A 369 -7.81 7.17 -10.87
CA TRP A 369 -7.66 5.73 -10.63
C TRP A 369 -8.19 5.29 -9.26
N LEU A 370 -8.29 6.19 -8.29
CA LEU A 370 -8.73 5.85 -6.94
C LEU A 370 -10.27 5.86 -6.88
N LYS A 371 -10.87 4.68 -6.93
CA LYS A 371 -12.31 4.46 -6.78
C LYS A 371 -12.61 3.87 -5.41
N VAL A 372 -13.66 4.32 -4.76
CA VAL A 372 -14.08 3.83 -3.45
C VAL A 372 -14.87 2.54 -3.62
N VAL A 373 -14.24 1.41 -3.30
CA VAL A 373 -14.81 0.05 -3.47
C VAL A 373 -14.41 -0.82 -2.27
N PRO A 374 -14.99 -0.61 -1.09
CA PRO A 374 -14.59 -1.30 0.14
C PRO A 374 -14.81 -2.82 0.08
N GLU A 375 -15.82 -3.30 -0.66
CA GLU A 375 -16.04 -4.73 -0.89
C GLU A 375 -14.85 -5.40 -1.60
N GLY A 376 -14.09 -4.66 -2.37
CA GLY A 376 -12.87 -5.14 -3.01
C GLY A 376 -11.79 -5.52 -1.99
N LEU A 377 -11.65 -4.76 -0.90
CA LEU A 377 -10.74 -5.14 0.19
C LEU A 377 -11.20 -6.45 0.86
N ARG A 378 -12.49 -6.61 1.15
CA ARG A 378 -13.01 -7.88 1.67
C ARG A 378 -12.78 -9.03 0.69
N GLY A 379 -12.99 -8.77 -0.60
CA GLY A 379 -12.77 -9.76 -1.67
C GLY A 379 -11.33 -10.25 -1.73
N ILE A 380 -10.35 -9.33 -1.70
CA ILE A 380 -8.93 -9.72 -1.78
C ILE A 380 -8.46 -10.43 -0.50
N LEU A 381 -8.92 -10.04 0.67
CA LEU A 381 -8.63 -10.74 1.93
C LEU A 381 -9.15 -12.19 1.88
N ASN A 382 -10.34 -12.42 1.35
CA ASN A 382 -10.88 -13.76 1.13
C ASN A 382 -10.10 -14.56 0.09
N TRP A 383 -9.63 -13.91 -0.98
CA TRP A 383 -8.79 -14.57 -1.96
C TRP A 383 -7.45 -15.02 -1.34
N ILE A 384 -6.78 -14.16 -0.55
CA ILE A 384 -5.55 -14.53 0.17
C ILE A 384 -5.82 -15.72 1.10
N ARG A 385 -6.91 -15.65 1.89
CA ARG A 385 -7.31 -16.71 2.81
C ARG A 385 -7.44 -18.07 2.11
N THR A 386 -8.11 -18.10 0.98
CA THR A 386 -8.39 -19.36 0.25
C THR A 386 -7.21 -19.83 -0.59
N SER A 387 -6.40 -18.91 -1.13
CA SER A 387 -5.30 -19.25 -2.04
C SER A 387 -4.00 -19.59 -1.30
N TYR A 388 -3.78 -19.02 -0.09
CA TYR A 388 -2.52 -19.12 0.64
C TYR A 388 -2.70 -19.53 2.10
N ASN A 389 -3.60 -20.48 2.35
CA ASN A 389 -3.80 -21.13 3.67
C ASN A 389 -3.98 -20.15 4.84
N ASN A 390 -4.71 -19.05 4.59
CA ASN A 390 -5.03 -18.03 5.61
C ASN A 390 -3.81 -17.48 6.35
N VAL A 391 -2.70 -17.28 5.64
CA VAL A 391 -1.48 -16.64 6.15
C VAL A 391 -1.82 -15.30 6.84
N PRO A 392 -1.08 -14.91 7.91
CA PRO A 392 -1.29 -13.61 8.53
C PRO A 392 -1.17 -12.49 7.50
N VAL A 393 -2.12 -11.55 7.49
CA VAL A 393 -2.12 -10.38 6.60
C VAL A 393 -1.95 -9.12 7.41
N PHE A 394 -0.96 -8.31 7.07
CA PHE A 394 -0.88 -6.94 7.52
C PHE A 394 -1.26 -6.02 6.36
N ILE A 395 -2.30 -5.21 6.51
CA ILE A 395 -2.62 -4.17 5.51
C ILE A 395 -1.58 -3.07 5.70
N THR A 396 -0.56 -3.08 4.84
CA THR A 396 0.62 -2.21 4.93
C THR A 396 0.37 -0.83 4.34
N GLU A 397 -0.64 -0.71 3.47
CA GLU A 397 -1.14 0.58 2.98
C GLU A 397 -2.63 0.48 2.60
N ASN A 398 -3.40 1.49 3.02
CA ASN A 398 -4.74 1.80 2.54
C ASN A 398 -5.00 3.28 2.75
N GLY A 399 -5.51 4.01 1.75
CA GLY A 399 -5.65 5.44 1.85
C GLY A 399 -6.48 6.09 0.73
N TYR A 400 -6.82 7.35 0.95
CA TYR A 400 -7.64 8.17 0.06
C TYR A 400 -6.96 9.50 -0.23
N CYS A 401 -6.98 9.93 -1.47
CA CYS A 401 -6.45 11.24 -1.86
C CYS A 401 -7.55 12.28 -2.08
N ASP A 402 -7.30 13.45 -1.51
CA ASP A 402 -8.04 14.68 -1.76
C ASP A 402 -7.11 15.80 -2.27
N LEU A 403 -7.54 17.05 -2.16
CA LEU A 403 -6.76 18.23 -2.54
C LEU A 403 -6.25 19.04 -1.34
N GLY A 404 -6.24 18.46 -0.13
CA GLY A 404 -5.62 19.02 1.06
C GLY A 404 -6.56 19.69 2.05
N GLN A 405 -7.85 19.37 2.04
CA GLN A 405 -8.83 19.88 2.99
C GLN A 405 -8.50 19.40 4.43
N LEU A 406 -8.56 20.30 5.43
CA LEU A 406 -8.42 19.94 6.83
C LEU A 406 -9.66 19.19 7.36
N ALA A 407 -10.86 19.58 6.91
CA ALA A 407 -12.10 18.87 7.14
C ALA A 407 -12.31 17.82 6.03
N ASP A 408 -11.51 16.77 6.07
CA ASP A 408 -11.43 15.72 5.05
C ASP A 408 -12.47 14.61 5.25
N ASP A 409 -13.75 15.00 5.22
CA ASP A 409 -14.88 14.08 5.47
C ASP A 409 -14.92 12.88 4.52
N ASP A 410 -14.58 13.07 3.24
CA ASP A 410 -14.55 11.99 2.24
C ASP A 410 -13.48 10.94 2.60
N ARG A 411 -12.31 11.39 3.13
CA ARG A 411 -11.28 10.49 3.61
C ARG A 411 -11.73 9.72 4.85
N VAL A 412 -12.43 10.39 5.78
CA VAL A 412 -13.04 9.72 6.94
C VAL A 412 -14.02 8.66 6.47
N HIS A 413 -14.91 8.99 5.51
CA HIS A 413 -15.87 8.04 4.94
C HIS A 413 -15.17 6.85 4.27
N TYR A 414 -14.11 7.10 3.53
CA TYR A 414 -13.28 6.05 2.93
C TYR A 414 -12.75 5.09 4.02
N TYR A 415 -12.10 5.62 5.06
CA TYR A 415 -11.57 4.78 6.13
C TYR A 415 -12.66 4.05 6.91
N GLU A 416 -13.78 4.69 7.23
CA GLU A 416 -14.95 4.03 7.87
C GLU A 416 -15.40 2.82 7.05
N SER A 417 -15.54 2.98 5.74
CA SER A 417 -16.05 1.94 4.85
C SER A 417 -15.06 0.79 4.64
N TYR A 418 -13.77 1.08 4.44
CA TYR A 418 -12.74 0.07 4.20
C TYR A 418 -12.38 -0.70 5.47
N ILE A 419 -12.24 -0.02 6.61
CA ILE A 419 -12.02 -0.68 7.91
C ILE A 419 -13.25 -1.52 8.26
N GLY A 420 -14.47 -1.05 7.95
CA GLY A 420 -15.69 -1.82 8.10
C GLY A 420 -15.68 -3.11 7.27
N ALA A 421 -15.27 -3.05 6.01
CA ALA A 421 -15.14 -4.21 5.13
C ALA A 421 -14.06 -5.19 5.63
N MET A 422 -12.92 -4.68 6.11
CA MET A 422 -11.87 -5.48 6.75
C MET A 422 -12.40 -6.21 8.00
N LEU A 423 -13.10 -5.51 8.89
CA LEU A 423 -13.63 -6.12 10.11
C LEU A 423 -14.68 -7.20 9.82
N LYS A 424 -15.48 -7.04 8.75
CA LYS A 424 -16.34 -8.12 8.25
C LYS A 424 -15.56 -9.31 7.75
N ALA A 425 -14.47 -9.09 6.99
CA ALA A 425 -13.59 -10.18 6.55
C ALA A 425 -13.01 -10.96 7.74
N ILE A 426 -12.58 -10.28 8.80
CA ILE A 426 -12.09 -10.91 10.03
C ILE A 426 -13.22 -11.69 10.73
N LYS A 427 -14.34 -11.04 11.00
CA LYS A 427 -15.40 -11.57 11.87
C LYS A 427 -16.25 -12.66 11.19
N GLU A 428 -16.63 -12.42 9.95
CA GLU A 428 -17.57 -13.28 9.20
C GLU A 428 -16.81 -14.32 8.38
N ASP A 429 -15.77 -13.89 7.65
CA ASP A 429 -15.05 -14.74 6.70
C ASP A 429 -13.81 -15.42 7.34
N LYS A 430 -13.46 -15.08 8.59
CA LYS A 430 -12.32 -15.66 9.34
C LYS A 430 -10.96 -15.39 8.67
N CYS A 431 -10.83 -14.27 7.96
CA CYS A 431 -9.53 -13.82 7.44
C CYS A 431 -8.59 -13.44 8.59
N ASN A 432 -7.34 -13.89 8.50
CA ASN A 432 -6.32 -13.66 9.52
C ASN A 432 -5.61 -12.32 9.31
N VAL A 433 -6.31 -11.20 9.58
CA VAL A 433 -5.74 -9.85 9.46
C VAL A 433 -5.24 -9.40 10.83
N ILE A 434 -3.94 -9.07 10.92
CA ILE A 434 -3.24 -8.78 12.18
C ILE A 434 -2.95 -7.30 12.40
N GLY A 435 -3.04 -6.46 11.37
CA GLY A 435 -2.77 -5.04 11.49
C GLY A 435 -3.13 -4.24 10.24
N TYR A 436 -3.06 -2.92 10.40
CA TYR A 436 -3.46 -1.94 9.38
C TYR A 436 -2.64 -0.66 9.50
N CYS A 437 -2.07 -0.19 8.39
CA CYS A 437 -1.45 1.13 8.26
C CYS A 437 -2.24 2.02 7.30
N ALA A 438 -2.57 3.22 7.78
CA ALA A 438 -3.09 4.28 6.92
C ALA A 438 -1.98 4.79 5.99
N TRP A 439 -2.26 4.95 4.72
CA TRP A 439 -1.44 5.70 3.78
C TRP A 439 -2.07 7.07 3.55
N SER A 440 -1.45 8.13 4.03
CA SER A 440 -0.17 8.22 4.69
C SER A 440 -0.26 9.02 5.97
N LEU A 441 0.79 9.03 6.79
CA LEU A 441 0.86 9.88 7.98
C LEU A 441 0.71 11.35 7.62
N VAL A 442 1.53 11.83 6.68
CA VAL A 442 1.59 13.22 6.23
C VAL A 442 1.32 13.32 4.72
N ASP A 443 0.77 14.44 4.26
CA ASP A 443 0.79 14.78 2.83
C ASP A 443 2.23 14.75 2.33
N ASN A 444 2.47 14.24 1.12
CA ASN A 444 3.83 13.98 0.65
C ASN A 444 3.96 14.14 -0.87
N PHE A 445 5.14 13.87 -1.42
CA PHE A 445 5.41 13.85 -2.85
C PHE A 445 4.79 12.60 -3.51
N GLU A 446 3.70 12.79 -4.28
CA GLU A 446 2.96 11.66 -4.90
C GLU A 446 3.52 11.34 -6.29
N TRP A 447 4.79 10.98 -6.33
CA TRP A 447 5.51 10.50 -7.51
C TRP A 447 5.35 11.43 -8.73
N LEU A 448 4.86 10.92 -9.89
CA LEU A 448 4.64 11.74 -11.09
C LEU A 448 3.55 12.81 -10.92
N ASP A 449 2.68 12.69 -9.92
CA ASP A 449 1.62 13.66 -9.64
C ASP A 449 2.07 14.83 -8.72
N GLY A 450 3.32 14.77 -8.21
CA GLY A 450 3.91 15.81 -7.38
C GLY A 450 3.16 16.03 -6.06
N TYR A 451 2.95 17.28 -5.66
CA TYR A 451 2.30 17.60 -4.39
C TYR A 451 0.80 17.92 -4.51
N ARG A 452 0.21 17.78 -5.69
CA ARG A 452 -1.22 18.11 -5.87
C ARG A 452 -2.15 17.13 -5.15
N PRO A 453 -2.03 15.79 -5.32
CA PRO A 453 -2.84 14.85 -4.55
C PRO A 453 -2.32 14.75 -3.10
N ARG A 454 -3.25 14.63 -2.15
CA ARG A 454 -2.94 14.61 -0.72
C ARG A 454 -3.48 13.34 -0.08
N PHE A 455 -2.61 12.50 0.46
CA PHE A 455 -2.96 11.25 1.14
C PHE A 455 -2.86 11.32 2.67
N GLY A 456 -2.17 12.32 3.21
CA GLY A 456 -1.88 12.42 4.62
C GLY A 456 -3.11 12.56 5.51
N VAL A 457 -3.10 11.93 6.67
CA VAL A 457 -4.01 12.27 7.77
C VAL A 457 -3.57 13.55 8.49
N VAL A 458 -2.34 13.97 8.21
CA VAL A 458 -1.79 15.26 8.63
C VAL A 458 -1.46 16.09 7.38
N HIS A 459 -1.93 17.31 7.34
CA HIS A 459 -1.65 18.26 6.28
C HIS A 459 -0.23 18.83 6.41
N ILE A 460 0.49 18.94 5.27
CA ILE A 460 1.74 19.67 5.15
C ILE A 460 1.51 20.90 4.29
N ASP A 461 1.88 22.07 4.81
CA ASP A 461 1.91 23.30 4.01
C ASP A 461 3.22 23.36 3.22
N PHE A 462 3.17 23.00 1.93
CA PHE A 462 4.34 23.03 1.06
C PHE A 462 4.76 24.43 0.62
N ASN A 463 3.96 25.45 0.87
CA ASN A 463 4.33 26.85 0.65
C ASN A 463 5.09 27.45 1.85
N ASP A 464 4.97 26.81 3.02
CA ASP A 464 5.71 27.17 4.22
C ASP A 464 7.08 26.48 4.20
N THR A 465 8.16 27.24 4.32
CA THR A 465 9.53 26.70 4.39
C THR A 465 9.72 25.78 5.59
N GLU A 466 8.98 26.03 6.67
CA GLU A 466 8.98 25.17 7.86
C GLU A 466 8.15 23.89 7.70
N ARG A 467 7.47 23.71 6.56
CA ARG A 467 6.65 22.50 6.32
C ARG A 467 5.68 22.23 7.47
N LYS A 468 4.94 23.25 7.92
CA LYS A 468 4.02 23.16 9.06
C LYS A 468 3.09 21.94 8.93
N ARG A 469 3.02 21.16 10.01
CA ARG A 469 2.18 19.97 10.15
C ARG A 469 0.88 20.31 10.86
N THR A 470 -0.28 19.97 10.27
CA THR A 470 -1.61 20.21 10.86
C THR A 470 -2.47 18.96 10.76
N PRO A 471 -2.83 18.32 11.88
CA PRO A 471 -3.74 17.15 11.85
C PRO A 471 -5.06 17.49 11.17
N LYS A 472 -5.53 16.57 10.31
CA LYS A 472 -6.83 16.66 9.64
C LYS A 472 -7.93 15.96 10.46
N LYS A 473 -9.18 16.05 10.05
CA LYS A 473 -10.31 15.34 10.67
C LYS A 473 -10.11 13.83 10.69
N SER A 474 -9.48 13.27 9.67
CA SER A 474 -9.12 11.85 9.62
C SER A 474 -8.12 11.44 10.70
N ALA A 475 -7.25 12.33 11.19
CA ALA A 475 -6.40 12.05 12.34
C ALA A 475 -7.22 11.87 13.63
N GLU A 476 -8.27 12.70 13.82
CA GLU A 476 -9.21 12.55 14.94
C GLU A 476 -10.01 11.25 14.85
N PHE A 477 -10.40 10.86 13.63
CA PHE A 477 -11.05 9.56 13.39
C PHE A 477 -10.17 8.40 13.86
N PHE A 478 -8.88 8.37 13.47
CA PHE A 478 -7.97 7.32 13.90
C PHE A 478 -7.74 7.35 15.42
N LYS A 479 -7.57 8.53 16.00
CA LYS A 479 -7.45 8.67 17.45
C LYS A 479 -8.62 8.06 18.19
N LYS A 480 -9.84 8.30 17.71
CA LYS A 480 -11.05 7.71 18.29
C LYS A 480 -11.12 6.20 18.07
N LEU A 481 -10.86 5.72 16.85
CA LEU A 481 -10.85 4.29 16.51
C LEU A 481 -9.88 3.49 17.42
N ILE A 482 -8.69 4.03 17.63
CA ILE A 482 -7.64 3.39 18.44
C ILE A 482 -8.01 3.39 19.92
N ASN A 483 -8.46 4.51 20.47
CA ASN A 483 -8.85 4.63 21.87
C ASN A 483 -10.06 3.77 22.22
N ASP A 484 -11.09 3.80 21.40
CA ASP A 484 -12.34 3.07 21.61
C ASP A 484 -12.21 1.57 21.24
N ARG A 485 -11.16 1.20 20.50
CA ARG A 485 -10.96 -0.15 19.93
C ARG A 485 -12.17 -0.65 19.13
N LYS A 486 -12.94 0.26 18.57
CA LYS A 486 -14.15 -0.08 17.79
C LYS A 486 -14.48 0.95 16.74
N LEU A 487 -14.99 0.47 15.62
CA LEU A 487 -15.57 1.29 14.56
C LEU A 487 -17.07 1.46 14.83
N ILE A 488 -17.56 2.70 14.83
CA ILE A 488 -18.98 3.01 14.91
C ILE A 488 -19.48 3.24 13.49
N CYS A 489 -20.22 2.28 12.94
CA CYS A 489 -20.84 2.42 11.62
C CYS A 489 -21.99 3.41 11.68
N LYS A 490 -21.98 4.42 10.79
CA LYS A 490 -23.08 5.40 10.63
C LYS A 490 -24.23 4.85 9.78
#